data_d2d530abce18265b58af032cc483b759
#
_entry.id   d2d530abce18265b58af032cc483b759
#
_cell.length_a   1.000
_cell.length_b   1.000
_cell.length_c   1.000
_cell.angle_alpha   90.00
_cell.angle_beta   90.00
_cell.angle_gamma   90.00
#
_symmetry.space_group_name_H-M   'P 1'
#
loop_
_entity.id
_entity.type
_entity.pdbx_description
1 polymer ?
#
loop_
_entity_poly.entity_id
_entity_poly.type
_entity_poly.pdbx_seq_one_letter_code
_entity_poly.pdbx_strand_id
1 'polypeptide(L)'
;MKIKKLLALMLALVLVLAACGGTGTKTPEEPKTEEPAGEKPAAEEPATQEPVTIVFWHAMNGAQEEALTAMTKAFMEANKNITVELQNQTGYAELQQKVTATSTSPSDLPTMTQAYPDWMFNPIQDGLVHDLTTFTDGLEGYDDILEGFRKGTVIDGKVYSMPFNKSTEVLWYNDDLFTELGLEVPTTYEELADVSKKIYEAKGIPGVGFDSLSNYYTTYINAKGQTYDSNFDVTSDVSKEAVNYYLDGVKEGYFRIAGTEKYMSGPFGNQQAAMYIGSNAGESYVLEGAAGKFAPKAAPSPTGVTIQQGTDVFVFESATDAQKQAAYKYLEFITSAEQQAQWGIKTGYIPVRTSAIESKEYQGSGSLIAPILSDATKNLYSNPVVRGANDAYREAGTIMETVLAEPTRADVDAILNTFQSTLQGIWE
;
A
#
# COMPACT_ATOMS: atom_id res chain seq x y z
N MET A 1 26.47 -48.97 11.49
CA MET A 1 27.75 -49.68 11.54
C MET A 1 28.87 -48.70 11.27
N LYS A 2 29.64 -48.49 12.32
CA LYS A 2 31.09 -48.15 12.41
C LYS A 2 31.50 -46.79 11.79
N ILE A 3 31.74 -45.78 12.57
CA ILE A 3 32.80 -45.61 13.63
C ILE A 3 34.11 -45.08 13.04
N LYS A 4 34.48 -43.89 13.59
CA LYS A 4 35.80 -43.50 14.12
C LYS A 4 36.84 -43.03 13.13
N LYS A 5 37.55 -42.08 13.34
CA LYS A 5 38.33 -41.41 14.45
C LYS A 5 39.43 -40.66 13.74
N LEU A 6 40.16 -39.76 14.13
CA LEU A 6 40.69 -39.14 15.35
C LEU A 6 41.69 -38.08 14.89
N LEU A 7 41.66 -36.92 15.48
CA LEU A 7 42.64 -36.36 16.39
C LEU A 7 44.06 -36.12 15.91
N ALA A 8 44.46 -34.94 16.02
CA ALA A 8 45.37 -34.30 16.99
C ALA A 8 46.70 -33.86 16.37
N LEU A 9 47.06 -32.72 16.65
CA LEU A 9 47.97 -32.16 17.67
C LEU A 9 49.34 -31.70 17.17
N MET A 10 49.74 -30.62 17.67
CA MET A 10 50.90 -29.98 18.31
C MET A 10 51.63 -28.98 17.44
N LEU A 11 51.69 -27.72 17.85
CA LEU A 11 52.50 -27.05 18.90
C LEU A 11 54.00 -27.18 18.73
N ALA A 12 54.69 -26.06 18.52
CA ALA A 12 56.00 -25.64 19.06
C ALA A 12 56.46 -24.37 18.36
N LEU A 13 56.46 -23.28 18.97
CA LEU A 13 57.36 -22.52 19.84
C LEU A 13 58.85 -22.82 19.61
N VAL A 14 59.65 -21.83 19.13
CA VAL A 14 61.02 -21.55 19.61
C VAL A 14 61.41 -20.10 19.31
N LEU A 15 61.73 -19.38 20.38
CA LEU A 15 62.53 -18.19 20.46
C LEU A 15 64.00 -18.55 20.32
N VAL A 16 64.81 -17.72 19.66
CA VAL A 16 66.24 -17.54 20.04
C VAL A 16 66.67 -16.10 19.79
N LEU A 17 67.25 -15.56 20.85
CA LEU A 17 67.95 -14.29 20.99
C LEU A 17 69.43 -14.44 20.57
N ALA A 18 70.04 -13.28 20.46
CA ALA A 18 71.41 -12.91 20.69
C ALA A 18 72.23 -12.45 19.48
N ALA A 19 72.81 -11.38 19.42
CA ALA A 19 73.49 -10.40 20.24
C ALA A 19 74.92 -10.16 19.70
N CYS A 20 75.37 -8.89 19.84
CA CYS A 20 76.71 -8.37 19.88
C CYS A 20 77.56 -8.36 18.60
N GLY A 21 78.26 -7.34 18.26
CA GLY A 21 78.86 -6.18 18.88
C GLY A 21 79.88 -5.59 17.93
N GLY A 22 80.31 -4.38 18.12
CA GLY A 22 81.42 -3.81 17.38
C GLY A 22 81.53 -2.28 17.49
N THR A 23 82.30 -1.82 18.39
CA THR A 23 82.69 -0.47 18.76
C THR A 23 83.36 0.36 17.67
N GLY A 24 83.05 1.67 17.61
CA GLY A 24 83.82 2.65 16.83
C GLY A 24 83.37 4.07 17.11
N THR A 25 84.02 4.68 18.06
CA THR A 25 83.94 6.09 18.47
C THR A 25 84.38 7.07 17.39
N LYS A 26 83.58 8.17 17.15
CA LYS A 26 84.09 9.54 17.01
C LYS A 26 82.95 10.58 17.06
N THR A 27 83.28 11.65 17.73
CA THR A 27 82.58 12.81 18.26
C THR A 27 82.23 13.86 17.15
N PRO A 28 81.59 14.99 17.46
CA PRO A 28 80.27 15.37 16.86
C PRO A 28 80.40 16.57 15.92
N GLU A 29 79.36 16.68 15.02
CA GLU A 29 79.10 17.93 14.31
C GLU A 29 77.62 18.30 14.53
N GLU A 30 77.38 19.61 14.72
CA GLU A 30 76.13 20.22 15.13
C GLU A 30 75.04 20.16 14.07
N PRO A 31 73.73 20.35 14.47
CA PRO A 31 72.57 19.94 13.70
C PRO A 31 72.13 20.98 12.72
N LYS A 32 71.85 20.57 11.49
CA LYS A 32 70.97 21.29 10.58
C LYS A 32 69.55 20.90 10.83
N THR A 33 68.73 21.86 11.15
CA THR A 33 67.26 21.81 11.26
C THR A 33 66.68 21.40 9.92
N GLU A 34 66.13 20.20 9.80
CA GLU A 34 65.19 19.81 8.78
C GLU A 34 63.77 19.92 9.37
N GLU A 35 62.91 20.67 8.67
CA GLU A 35 61.48 20.75 8.96
C GLU A 35 60.84 19.36 8.87
N PRO A 36 59.86 19.02 9.75
CA PRO A 36 59.15 17.76 9.64
C PRO A 36 58.22 17.77 8.44
N ALA A 37 58.44 16.83 7.52
CA ALA A 37 57.48 16.51 6.47
C ALA A 37 56.15 16.16 7.09
N GLY A 38 55.12 16.93 6.75
CA GLY A 38 53.77 16.71 7.25
C GLY A 38 53.30 15.27 6.94
N GLU A 39 52.94 14.56 7.98
CA GLU A 39 52.18 13.33 7.88
C GLU A 39 50.86 13.66 7.16
N LYS A 40 50.69 13.05 6.00
CA LYS A 40 49.40 13.01 5.32
C LYS A 40 48.38 12.36 6.28
N PRO A 41 47.21 12.97 6.54
CA PRO A 41 46.21 12.31 7.33
C PRO A 41 45.90 10.96 6.68
N ALA A 42 45.99 9.89 7.47
CA ALA A 42 45.43 8.59 7.07
C ALA A 42 43.96 8.81 6.68
N ALA A 43 43.59 8.36 5.50
CA ALA A 43 42.20 8.31 5.14
C ALA A 43 41.50 7.46 6.22
N GLU A 44 40.57 8.07 6.97
CA GLU A 44 39.67 7.31 7.84
C GLU A 44 38.97 6.25 6.99
N GLU A 45 39.23 4.99 7.28
CA GLU A 45 38.39 3.90 6.75
C GLU A 45 36.96 4.19 7.17
N PRO A 46 35.97 4.08 6.25
CA PRO A 46 34.59 4.30 6.61
C PRO A 46 34.23 3.35 7.76
N ALA A 47 33.81 3.91 8.89
CA ALA A 47 33.38 3.16 10.06
C ALA A 47 32.41 2.06 9.60
N THR A 48 32.78 0.80 9.82
CA THR A 48 31.92 -0.35 9.53
C THR A 48 30.67 -0.20 10.39
N GLN A 49 29.55 0.22 9.77
CA GLN A 49 28.28 0.31 10.47
C GLN A 49 27.88 -1.09 10.94
N GLU A 50 27.47 -1.24 12.20
CA GLU A 50 27.03 -2.51 12.75
C GLU A 50 25.85 -3.07 11.94
N PRO A 51 25.79 -4.40 11.73
CA PRO A 51 24.66 -5.03 11.06
C PRO A 51 23.35 -4.77 11.80
N VAL A 52 22.32 -4.35 11.06
CA VAL A 52 20.97 -4.09 11.59
C VAL A 52 19.95 -4.88 10.79
N THR A 53 19.04 -5.55 11.50
CA THR A 53 17.89 -6.23 10.88
C THR A 53 16.62 -5.47 11.22
N ILE A 54 15.81 -5.16 10.19
CA ILE A 54 14.46 -4.60 10.33
C ILE A 54 13.44 -5.59 9.79
N VAL A 55 12.30 -5.69 10.46
CA VAL A 55 11.20 -6.57 10.08
C VAL A 55 10.06 -5.73 9.50
N PHE A 56 9.58 -6.10 8.32
CA PHE A 56 8.48 -5.42 7.66
C PHE A 56 7.30 -6.36 7.42
N TRP A 57 6.17 -6.10 8.08
CA TRP A 57 4.91 -6.80 7.85
C TRP A 57 4.16 -6.21 6.68
N HIS A 58 3.77 -7.05 5.71
CA HIS A 58 3.07 -6.62 4.51
C HIS A 58 1.96 -7.61 4.12
N ALA A 59 1.06 -7.14 3.24
CA ALA A 59 -0.06 -7.91 2.72
C ALA A 59 0.01 -8.09 1.18
N MET A 60 1.19 -7.89 0.59
CA MET A 60 1.38 -8.01 -0.86
C MET A 60 1.42 -9.47 -1.29
N ASN A 61 0.77 -9.78 -2.41
CA ASN A 61 0.68 -11.12 -2.98
C ASN A 61 0.96 -11.10 -4.50
N GLY A 62 1.31 -12.25 -5.07
CA GLY A 62 1.55 -12.38 -6.51
C GLY A 62 2.57 -11.38 -7.06
N ALA A 63 2.26 -10.71 -8.17
CA ALA A 63 3.15 -9.73 -8.80
C ALA A 63 3.54 -8.57 -7.86
N GLN A 64 2.67 -8.18 -6.94
CA GLN A 64 2.95 -7.14 -5.95
C GLN A 64 4.01 -7.59 -4.94
N GLU A 65 3.95 -8.83 -4.46
CA GLU A 65 4.97 -9.41 -3.56
C GLU A 65 6.30 -9.60 -4.28
N GLU A 66 6.28 -10.04 -5.54
CA GLU A 66 7.48 -10.16 -6.36
C GLU A 66 8.17 -8.80 -6.56
N ALA A 67 7.39 -7.75 -6.84
CA ALA A 67 7.90 -6.39 -7.00
C ALA A 67 8.49 -5.84 -5.70
N LEU A 68 7.82 -6.04 -4.54
CA LEU A 68 8.31 -5.64 -3.23
C LEU A 68 9.61 -6.38 -2.88
N THR A 69 9.66 -7.69 -3.14
CA THR A 69 10.85 -8.52 -2.90
C THR A 69 12.04 -8.05 -3.74
N ALA A 70 11.81 -7.74 -5.03
CA ALA A 70 12.86 -7.25 -5.92
C ALA A 70 13.39 -5.88 -5.47
N MET A 71 12.50 -4.96 -5.09
CA MET A 71 12.83 -3.64 -4.57
C MET A 71 13.63 -3.75 -3.27
N THR A 72 13.21 -4.59 -2.34
CA THR A 72 13.89 -4.84 -1.06
C THR A 72 15.28 -5.44 -1.27
N LYS A 73 15.42 -6.37 -2.21
CA LYS A 73 16.72 -6.94 -2.58
C LYS A 73 17.68 -5.87 -3.11
N ALA A 74 17.21 -5.00 -3.99
CA ALA A 74 18.02 -3.90 -4.52
C ALA A 74 18.48 -2.94 -3.41
N PHE A 75 17.61 -2.65 -2.43
CA PHE A 75 17.97 -1.89 -1.24
C PHE A 75 19.10 -2.55 -0.44
N MET A 76 18.97 -3.85 -0.14
CA MET A 76 19.99 -4.60 0.61
C MET A 76 21.32 -4.74 -0.16
N GLU A 77 21.27 -4.77 -1.49
CA GLU A 77 22.47 -4.75 -2.33
C GLU A 77 23.25 -3.43 -2.21
N ALA A 78 22.53 -2.31 -2.05
CA ALA A 78 23.10 -0.98 -1.85
C ALA A 78 23.50 -0.71 -0.38
N ASN A 79 22.89 -1.41 0.59
CA ASN A 79 23.07 -1.19 2.04
C ASN A 79 23.46 -2.51 2.75
N LYS A 80 24.71 -2.94 2.58
CA LYS A 80 25.19 -4.27 3.02
C LYS A 80 25.11 -4.54 4.53
N ASN A 81 25.00 -3.48 5.33
CA ASN A 81 24.85 -3.57 6.80
C ASN A 81 23.38 -3.62 7.24
N ILE A 82 22.40 -3.49 6.32
CA ILE A 82 20.97 -3.54 6.65
C ILE A 82 20.34 -4.78 6.02
N THR A 83 19.68 -5.58 6.85
CA THR A 83 18.84 -6.69 6.40
C THR A 83 17.38 -6.31 6.60
N VAL A 84 16.56 -6.47 5.57
CA VAL A 84 15.10 -6.29 5.63
C VAL A 84 14.44 -7.66 5.53
N GLU A 85 13.76 -8.07 6.60
CA GLU A 85 12.95 -9.29 6.62
C GLU A 85 11.50 -8.95 6.26
N LEU A 86 11.09 -9.34 5.05
CA LEU A 86 9.70 -9.24 4.61
C LEU A 86 8.89 -10.38 5.22
N GLN A 87 7.80 -10.04 5.90
CA GLN A 87 6.88 -11.02 6.49
C GLN A 87 5.48 -10.81 5.94
N ASN A 88 5.08 -11.65 4.98
CA ASN A 88 3.76 -11.65 4.38
C ASN A 88 2.70 -12.12 5.39
N GLN A 89 1.63 -11.34 5.54
CA GLN A 89 0.50 -11.62 6.43
C GLN A 89 -0.74 -12.08 5.65
N THR A 90 -0.57 -12.60 4.44
CA THR A 90 -1.59 -13.18 3.56
C THR A 90 -2.56 -12.18 2.95
N GLY A 91 -3.02 -11.18 3.70
CA GLY A 91 -3.97 -10.17 3.25
C GLY A 91 -4.13 -9.04 4.25
N TYR A 92 -4.89 -8.02 3.85
CA TYR A 92 -5.07 -6.82 4.69
C TYR A 92 -5.87 -7.11 5.96
N ALA A 93 -6.87 -7.99 5.91
CA ALA A 93 -7.67 -8.36 7.08
C ALA A 93 -6.81 -9.07 8.13
N GLU A 94 -5.99 -10.02 7.70
CA GLU A 94 -5.06 -10.78 8.54
C GLU A 94 -3.96 -9.86 9.11
N LEU A 95 -3.44 -8.94 8.29
CA LEU A 95 -2.45 -7.95 8.73
C LEU A 95 -3.04 -7.03 9.81
N GLN A 96 -4.25 -6.49 9.59
CA GLN A 96 -4.94 -5.66 10.58
C GLN A 96 -5.17 -6.39 11.90
N GLN A 97 -5.68 -7.62 11.83
CA GLN A 97 -5.90 -8.45 13.02
C GLN A 97 -4.60 -8.70 13.77
N LYS A 98 -3.50 -8.98 13.05
CA LYS A 98 -2.19 -9.21 13.66
C LYS A 98 -1.64 -7.96 14.33
N VAL A 99 -1.71 -6.80 13.68
CA VAL A 99 -1.29 -5.51 14.27
C VAL A 99 -2.10 -5.25 15.54
N THR A 100 -3.43 -5.36 15.48
CA THR A 100 -4.31 -5.14 16.64
C THR A 100 -4.00 -6.09 17.79
N ALA A 101 -3.85 -7.38 17.51
CA ALA A 101 -3.55 -8.38 18.54
C ALA A 101 -2.17 -8.15 19.19
N THR A 102 -1.15 -7.82 18.37
CA THR A 102 0.22 -7.61 18.84
C THR A 102 0.40 -6.29 19.58
N SER A 103 -0.47 -5.29 19.34
CA SER A 103 -0.45 -4.00 20.05
C SER A 103 -0.59 -4.15 21.58
N THR A 104 -1.14 -5.27 22.06
CA THR A 104 -1.19 -5.57 23.49
C THR A 104 0.17 -5.99 24.09
N SER A 105 1.15 -6.32 23.24
CA SER A 105 2.53 -6.70 23.59
C SER A 105 3.50 -5.92 22.71
N PRO A 106 3.73 -4.63 22.96
CA PRO A 106 4.47 -3.74 22.05
C PRO A 106 5.89 -4.21 21.66
N SER A 107 6.55 -5.00 22.53
CA SER A 107 7.87 -5.58 22.24
C SER A 107 7.86 -6.61 21.11
N ASP A 108 6.68 -7.15 20.78
CA ASP A 108 6.52 -8.19 19.74
C ASP A 108 6.11 -7.57 18.38
N LEU A 109 5.89 -6.25 18.35
CA LEU A 109 5.63 -5.54 17.11
C LEU A 109 6.88 -5.55 16.20
N PRO A 110 6.69 -5.56 14.87
CA PRO A 110 7.81 -5.50 13.92
C PRO A 110 8.48 -4.11 13.96
N THR A 111 9.54 -3.91 13.19
CA THR A 111 10.09 -2.56 12.99
C THR A 111 9.10 -1.68 12.23
N MET A 112 8.46 -2.25 11.19
CA MET A 112 7.55 -1.52 10.31
C MET A 112 6.36 -2.39 9.87
N THR A 113 5.27 -1.74 9.51
CA THR A 113 4.11 -2.40 8.91
C THR A 113 3.47 -1.56 7.82
N GLN A 114 2.90 -2.20 6.80
CA GLN A 114 1.85 -1.58 6.00
C GLN A 114 0.58 -1.48 6.85
N ALA A 115 -0.12 -0.38 6.75
CA ALA A 115 -1.47 -0.25 7.30
C ALA A 115 -2.26 0.85 6.58
N TYR A 116 -3.59 0.75 6.57
CA TYR A 116 -4.42 1.90 6.28
C TYR A 116 -4.38 2.88 7.48
N PRO A 117 -4.35 4.19 7.25
CA PRO A 117 -4.23 5.16 8.34
C PRO A 117 -5.32 5.05 9.42
N ASP A 118 -6.56 4.73 9.03
CA ASP A 118 -7.67 4.56 9.94
C ASP A 118 -7.50 3.38 10.92
N TRP A 119 -6.76 2.31 10.52
CA TRP A 119 -6.44 1.20 11.43
C TRP A 119 -5.49 1.64 12.55
N MET A 120 -4.64 2.63 12.26
CA MET A 120 -3.55 3.04 13.13
C MET A 120 -3.95 4.15 14.10
N PHE A 121 -5.21 4.62 14.05
CA PHE A 121 -5.66 5.65 14.99
C PHE A 121 -5.41 5.25 16.44
N ASN A 122 -5.92 4.10 16.89
CA ASN A 122 -5.72 3.65 18.27
C ASN A 122 -4.24 3.39 18.62
N PRO A 123 -3.43 2.63 17.82
CA PRO A 123 -2.00 2.50 18.05
C PRO A 123 -1.24 3.84 18.14
N ILE A 124 -1.65 4.86 17.38
CA ILE A 124 -1.06 6.21 17.46
C ILE A 124 -1.42 6.87 18.79
N GLN A 125 -2.70 6.84 19.18
CA GLN A 125 -3.14 7.42 20.46
C GLN A 125 -2.51 6.71 21.66
N ASP A 126 -2.24 5.42 21.55
CA ASP A 126 -1.55 4.62 22.58
C ASP A 126 -0.02 4.81 22.58
N GLY A 127 0.52 5.66 21.67
CA GLY A 127 1.96 5.95 21.59
C GLY A 127 2.81 4.78 21.06
N LEU A 128 2.21 3.85 20.34
CA LEU A 128 2.91 2.68 19.77
C LEU A 128 3.57 2.97 18.42
N VAL A 129 3.20 4.06 17.77
CA VAL A 129 3.69 4.45 16.44
C VAL A 129 4.68 5.59 16.58
N HIS A 130 5.81 5.46 15.90
CA HIS A 130 6.86 6.44 15.90
C HIS A 130 6.51 7.69 15.09
N ASP A 131 6.82 8.87 15.66
CA ASP A 131 6.64 10.18 15.01
C ASP A 131 7.74 10.38 13.95
N LEU A 132 7.34 10.44 12.68
CA LEU A 132 8.24 10.61 11.54
C LEU A 132 8.45 12.08 11.14
N THR A 133 7.92 13.06 11.88
CA THR A 133 7.99 14.49 11.52
C THR A 133 9.43 14.94 11.26
N THR A 134 10.34 14.65 12.18
CA THR A 134 11.76 15.03 12.02
C THR A 134 12.41 14.34 10.81
N PHE A 135 12.04 13.10 10.52
CA PHE A 135 12.52 12.39 9.34
C PHE A 135 12.02 13.04 8.06
N THR A 136 10.72 13.34 7.99
CA THR A 136 10.11 13.94 6.78
C THR A 136 10.55 15.38 6.55
N ASP A 137 10.80 16.15 7.60
CA ASP A 137 11.36 17.52 7.52
C ASP A 137 12.79 17.52 6.92
N GLY A 138 13.54 16.45 7.14
CA GLY A 138 14.89 16.28 6.60
C GLY A 138 14.96 15.52 5.28
N LEU A 139 13.85 14.97 4.79
CA LEU A 139 13.82 14.15 3.60
C LEU A 139 13.80 14.99 2.33
N GLU A 140 14.87 14.89 1.54
CA GLU A 140 14.95 15.58 0.25
C GLU A 140 13.82 15.14 -0.70
N GLY A 141 13.14 16.12 -1.27
CA GLY A 141 12.02 15.88 -2.18
C GLY A 141 10.77 15.34 -1.51
N TYR A 142 10.59 15.50 -0.20
CA TYR A 142 9.32 15.13 0.46
C TYR A 142 8.12 15.85 -0.16
N ASP A 143 8.30 17.08 -0.61
CA ASP A 143 7.27 17.89 -1.29
C ASP A 143 6.87 17.37 -2.67
N ASP A 144 7.69 16.53 -3.30
CA ASP A 144 7.37 15.84 -4.55
C ASP A 144 6.33 14.71 -4.36
N ILE A 145 6.14 14.22 -3.12
CA ILE A 145 5.03 13.33 -2.80
C ILE A 145 3.72 14.11 -2.93
N LEU A 146 2.71 13.52 -3.61
CA LEU A 146 1.43 14.16 -3.86
C LEU A 146 0.82 14.69 -2.56
N GLU A 147 0.38 15.95 -2.59
CA GLU A 147 -0.13 16.65 -1.40
C GLU A 147 -1.28 15.90 -0.72
N GLY A 148 -2.20 15.31 -1.49
CA GLY A 148 -3.32 14.51 -0.95
C GLY A 148 -2.84 13.32 -0.15
N PHE A 149 -1.75 12.66 -0.57
CA PHE A 149 -1.18 11.52 0.16
C PHE A 149 -0.45 11.99 1.42
N ARG A 150 0.32 13.08 1.34
CA ARG A 150 1.00 13.66 2.52
C ARG A 150 0.00 14.11 3.60
N LYS A 151 -1.10 14.75 3.21
CA LYS A 151 -2.14 15.17 4.16
C LYS A 151 -2.73 14.01 4.96
N GLY A 152 -2.88 12.83 4.33
CA GLY A 152 -3.38 11.62 4.98
C GLY A 152 -2.45 11.03 6.04
N THR A 153 -1.16 11.42 6.06
CA THR A 153 -0.19 10.93 7.03
C THR A 153 -0.11 11.76 8.31
N VAL A 154 -0.77 12.94 8.32
CA VAL A 154 -0.69 13.89 9.44
C VAL A 154 -1.87 13.69 10.39
N ILE A 155 -1.58 13.39 11.65
CA ILE A 155 -2.55 13.24 12.73
C ILE A 155 -2.09 14.10 13.90
N ASP A 156 -2.96 14.97 14.41
CA ASP A 156 -2.65 15.91 15.50
C ASP A 156 -1.38 16.76 15.24
N GLY A 157 -1.15 17.13 13.97
CA GLY A 157 0.00 17.96 13.56
C GLY A 157 1.33 17.22 13.44
N LYS A 158 1.36 15.91 13.57
CA LYS A 158 2.54 15.05 13.44
C LYS A 158 2.41 14.08 12.28
N VAL A 159 3.53 13.75 11.64
CA VAL A 159 3.61 12.75 10.57
C VAL A 159 3.86 11.37 11.17
N TYR A 160 2.95 10.41 10.95
CA TYR A 160 3.08 9.05 11.50
C TYR A 160 3.36 7.98 10.48
N SER A 161 3.29 8.29 9.18
CA SER A 161 3.50 7.30 8.12
C SER A 161 4.15 7.88 6.88
N MET A 162 4.63 6.99 6.02
CA MET A 162 5.06 7.34 4.66
C MET A 162 4.10 6.73 3.64
N PRO A 163 3.54 7.52 2.71
CA PRO A 163 2.74 6.98 1.62
C PRO A 163 3.58 6.01 0.79
N PHE A 164 3.01 4.84 0.48
CA PHE A 164 3.75 3.83 -0.29
C PHE A 164 2.92 3.26 -1.44
N ASN A 165 1.99 2.36 -1.17
CA ASN A 165 1.20 1.68 -2.18
C ASN A 165 -0.21 2.28 -2.26
N LYS A 166 -0.29 3.48 -2.83
CA LYS A 166 -1.55 4.22 -2.98
C LYS A 166 -2.33 3.77 -4.20
N SER A 167 -3.65 3.76 -4.08
CA SER A 167 -4.56 3.39 -5.15
C SER A 167 -5.87 4.16 -5.07
N THR A 168 -6.69 4.00 -6.10
CA THR A 168 -8.08 4.46 -6.14
C THR A 168 -8.91 3.48 -6.97
N GLU A 169 -10.23 3.64 -6.99
CA GLU A 169 -11.08 2.82 -7.83
C GLU A 169 -11.21 3.41 -9.24
N VAL A 170 -11.21 2.50 -10.21
CA VAL A 170 -11.40 2.80 -11.63
C VAL A 170 -12.47 1.87 -12.20
N LEU A 171 -13.02 2.22 -13.36
CA LEU A 171 -13.88 1.34 -14.13
C LEU A 171 -13.01 0.49 -15.06
N TRP A 172 -12.98 -0.81 -14.82
CA TRP A 172 -12.44 -1.80 -15.74
C TRP A 172 -13.53 -2.28 -16.69
N TYR A 173 -13.26 -2.38 -18.01
CA TYR A 173 -14.24 -2.82 -18.98
C TYR A 173 -13.64 -3.65 -20.12
N ASN A 174 -14.48 -4.47 -20.74
CA ASN A 174 -14.13 -5.29 -21.90
C ASN A 174 -14.35 -4.48 -23.18
N ASP A 175 -13.29 -3.96 -23.77
CA ASP A 175 -13.31 -3.09 -24.95
C ASP A 175 -13.86 -3.79 -26.20
N ASP A 176 -13.57 -5.09 -26.35
CA ASP A 176 -14.10 -5.87 -27.47
C ASP A 176 -15.62 -5.94 -27.41
N LEU A 177 -16.18 -6.16 -26.23
CA LEU A 177 -17.62 -6.20 -26.02
C LEU A 177 -18.28 -4.82 -26.24
N PHE A 178 -17.61 -3.75 -25.75
CA PHE A 178 -18.09 -2.38 -25.97
C PHE A 178 -18.10 -2.02 -27.45
N THR A 179 -17.05 -2.37 -28.18
CA THR A 179 -16.97 -2.21 -29.65
C THR A 179 -18.06 -3.02 -30.35
N GLU A 180 -18.26 -4.30 -29.99
CA GLU A 180 -19.28 -5.18 -30.58
C GLU A 180 -20.71 -4.61 -30.44
N LEU A 181 -21.01 -4.07 -29.24
CA LEU A 181 -22.33 -3.57 -28.92
C LEU A 181 -22.54 -2.07 -29.24
N GLY A 182 -21.47 -1.38 -29.69
CA GLY A 182 -21.51 0.06 -29.97
C GLY A 182 -21.80 0.89 -28.71
N LEU A 183 -21.19 0.52 -27.56
CA LEU A 183 -21.40 1.18 -26.28
C LEU A 183 -20.33 2.25 -26.03
N GLU A 184 -20.75 3.36 -25.42
CA GLU A 184 -19.85 4.37 -24.87
C GLU A 184 -19.50 4.03 -23.42
N VAL A 185 -18.30 4.42 -22.97
CA VAL A 185 -17.85 4.22 -21.59
C VAL A 185 -18.67 5.12 -20.66
N PRO A 186 -19.34 4.58 -19.64
CA PRO A 186 -20.20 5.37 -18.77
C PRO A 186 -19.39 6.33 -17.88
N THR A 187 -19.91 7.53 -17.70
CA THR A 187 -19.32 8.61 -16.89
C THR A 187 -20.16 8.99 -15.68
N THR A 188 -21.39 8.45 -15.60
CA THR A 188 -22.29 8.60 -14.46
C THR A 188 -22.85 7.24 -14.01
N TYR A 189 -23.40 7.16 -12.82
CA TYR A 189 -24.08 5.94 -12.36
C TYR A 189 -25.34 5.64 -13.15
N GLU A 190 -26.04 6.65 -13.62
CA GLU A 190 -27.19 6.46 -14.51
C GLU A 190 -26.78 5.79 -15.84
N GLU A 191 -25.71 6.30 -16.47
CA GLU A 191 -25.13 5.70 -17.67
C GLU A 191 -24.60 4.29 -17.41
N LEU A 192 -23.96 4.06 -16.22
CA LEU A 192 -23.47 2.74 -15.82
C LEU A 192 -24.62 1.72 -15.75
N ALA A 193 -25.75 2.08 -15.17
CA ALA A 193 -26.92 1.24 -15.10
C ALA A 193 -27.49 0.95 -16.51
N ASP A 194 -27.62 1.98 -17.36
CA ASP A 194 -28.13 1.86 -18.73
C ASP A 194 -27.23 0.96 -19.60
N VAL A 195 -25.93 1.14 -19.54
CA VAL A 195 -24.95 0.29 -20.23
C VAL A 195 -25.03 -1.15 -19.71
N SER A 196 -25.16 -1.33 -18.42
CA SER A 196 -25.26 -2.66 -17.79
C SER A 196 -26.54 -3.39 -18.22
N LYS A 197 -27.69 -2.70 -18.33
CA LYS A 197 -28.94 -3.26 -18.83
C LYS A 197 -28.81 -3.70 -20.29
N LYS A 198 -28.25 -2.85 -21.16
CA LYS A 198 -28.02 -3.19 -22.58
C LYS A 198 -27.12 -4.44 -22.72
N ILE A 199 -26.09 -4.55 -21.92
CA ILE A 199 -25.19 -5.73 -21.90
C ILE A 199 -25.96 -6.97 -21.45
N TYR A 200 -26.75 -6.86 -20.39
CA TYR A 200 -27.54 -7.96 -19.86
C TYR A 200 -28.60 -8.45 -20.88
N GLU A 201 -29.28 -7.53 -21.52
CA GLU A 201 -30.27 -7.83 -22.58
C GLU A 201 -29.63 -8.51 -23.80
N ALA A 202 -28.41 -8.06 -24.20
CA ALA A 202 -27.72 -8.58 -25.37
C ALA A 202 -27.01 -9.91 -25.13
N LYS A 203 -26.44 -10.12 -23.95
CA LYS A 203 -25.52 -11.23 -23.65
C LYS A 203 -25.95 -12.13 -22.50
N GLY A 204 -26.93 -11.74 -21.70
CA GLY A 204 -27.36 -12.51 -20.52
C GLY A 204 -26.35 -12.56 -19.39
N ILE A 205 -25.37 -11.67 -19.37
CA ILE A 205 -24.39 -11.54 -18.30
C ILE A 205 -24.56 -10.22 -17.56
N PRO A 206 -24.29 -10.13 -16.25
CA PRO A 206 -24.26 -8.86 -15.54
C PRO A 206 -23.34 -7.85 -16.22
N GLY A 207 -23.78 -6.60 -16.34
CA GLY A 207 -22.98 -5.53 -16.90
C GLY A 207 -21.84 -5.13 -15.98
N VAL A 208 -22.12 -4.97 -14.67
CA VAL A 208 -21.11 -4.48 -13.71
C VAL A 208 -21.22 -5.16 -12.35
N GLY A 209 -20.11 -5.18 -11.62
CA GLY A 209 -20.00 -5.42 -10.18
C GLY A 209 -19.01 -4.47 -9.54
N PHE A 210 -18.99 -4.44 -8.21
CA PHE A 210 -18.07 -3.62 -7.42
C PHE A 210 -17.22 -4.53 -6.53
N ASP A 211 -15.91 -4.25 -6.46
CA ASP A 211 -14.98 -5.01 -5.62
C ASP A 211 -15.31 -4.86 -4.14
N SER A 212 -15.68 -3.65 -3.72
CA SER A 212 -15.94 -3.32 -2.33
C SER A 212 -17.29 -2.66 -2.16
N LEU A 213 -18.17 -3.30 -1.40
CA LEU A 213 -19.47 -2.75 -1.06
C LEU A 213 -19.37 -1.54 -0.12
N SER A 214 -18.35 -1.51 0.76
CA SER A 214 -18.06 -0.34 1.60
C SER A 214 -17.66 0.86 0.75
N ASN A 215 -16.74 0.66 -0.20
CA ASN A 215 -16.34 1.73 -1.12
C ASN A 215 -17.51 2.23 -1.96
N TYR A 216 -18.28 1.30 -2.54
CA TYR A 216 -19.46 1.65 -3.31
C TYR A 216 -20.38 2.58 -2.52
N TYR A 217 -20.76 2.16 -1.31
CA TYR A 217 -21.72 2.90 -0.48
C TYR A 217 -21.18 4.28 -0.09
N THR A 218 -19.94 4.33 0.41
CA THR A 218 -19.33 5.60 0.83
C THR A 218 -19.04 6.52 -0.37
N THR A 219 -18.65 5.97 -1.53
CA THR A 219 -18.44 6.75 -2.77
C THR A 219 -19.75 7.33 -3.29
N TYR A 220 -20.85 6.56 -3.25
CA TYR A 220 -22.16 7.06 -3.64
C TYR A 220 -22.59 8.28 -2.81
N ILE A 221 -22.43 8.16 -1.48
CA ILE A 221 -22.74 9.26 -0.52
C ILE A 221 -21.87 10.49 -0.81
N ASN A 222 -20.56 10.31 -1.01
CA ASN A 222 -19.65 11.41 -1.33
C ASN A 222 -19.97 12.06 -2.69
N ALA A 223 -20.36 11.29 -3.70
CA ALA A 223 -20.77 11.79 -5.00
C ALA A 223 -22.05 12.66 -4.91
N LYS A 224 -22.90 12.43 -3.90
CA LYS A 224 -24.07 13.28 -3.59
C LYS A 224 -23.72 14.48 -2.68
N GLY A 225 -22.43 14.74 -2.44
CA GLY A 225 -21.95 15.87 -1.66
C GLY A 225 -22.12 15.73 -0.14
N GLN A 226 -22.29 14.50 0.35
CA GLN A 226 -22.33 14.19 1.78
C GLN A 226 -21.08 13.41 2.20
N THR A 227 -20.76 13.41 3.47
CA THR A 227 -19.63 12.66 4.03
C THR A 227 -20.15 11.55 4.93
N TYR A 228 -19.61 10.35 4.78
CA TYR A 228 -19.91 9.24 5.67
C TYR A 228 -19.02 9.34 6.92
N ASP A 229 -19.52 10.02 7.93
CA ASP A 229 -18.86 10.27 9.22
C ASP A 229 -19.82 10.08 10.40
N SER A 230 -19.42 10.48 11.61
CA SER A 230 -20.23 10.36 12.82
C SER A 230 -21.57 11.15 12.80
N ASN A 231 -21.73 12.07 11.85
CA ASN A 231 -22.94 12.87 11.71
C ASN A 231 -23.86 12.33 10.60
N PHE A 232 -23.42 11.30 9.85
CA PHE A 232 -24.19 10.77 8.73
C PHE A 232 -25.39 9.96 9.22
N ASP A 233 -26.57 10.33 8.72
CA ASP A 233 -27.81 9.59 8.95
C ASP A 233 -27.99 8.52 7.87
N VAL A 234 -27.76 7.24 8.23
CA VAL A 234 -27.93 6.12 7.29
C VAL A 234 -29.39 5.86 6.92
N THR A 235 -30.36 6.47 7.59
CA THR A 235 -31.79 6.41 7.23
C THR A 235 -32.20 7.49 6.24
N SER A 236 -31.27 8.38 5.86
CA SER A 236 -31.50 9.48 4.91
C SER A 236 -31.88 9.01 3.52
N ASP A 237 -32.49 9.89 2.73
CA ASP A 237 -32.87 9.60 1.34
C ASP A 237 -31.65 9.24 0.48
N VAL A 238 -30.49 9.89 0.69
CA VAL A 238 -29.25 9.59 -0.03
C VAL A 238 -28.76 8.17 0.25
N SER A 239 -28.82 7.73 1.52
CA SER A 239 -28.51 6.36 1.90
C SER A 239 -29.45 5.36 1.23
N LYS A 240 -30.74 5.63 1.24
CA LYS A 240 -31.74 4.79 0.58
C LYS A 240 -31.54 4.73 -0.93
N GLU A 241 -31.22 5.85 -1.57
CA GLU A 241 -30.86 5.89 -2.99
C GLU A 241 -29.65 4.99 -3.29
N ALA A 242 -28.57 5.09 -2.49
CA ALA A 242 -27.38 4.27 -2.63
C ALA A 242 -27.70 2.76 -2.55
N VAL A 243 -28.46 2.38 -1.53
CA VAL A 243 -28.86 0.98 -1.32
C VAL A 243 -29.74 0.48 -2.47
N ASN A 244 -30.79 1.24 -2.84
CA ASN A 244 -31.74 0.83 -3.86
C ASN A 244 -31.12 0.77 -5.27
N TYR A 245 -30.21 1.69 -5.62
CA TYR A 245 -29.52 1.65 -6.91
C TYR A 245 -28.82 0.30 -7.17
N TYR A 246 -28.09 -0.21 -6.18
CA TYR A 246 -27.42 -1.50 -6.34
C TYR A 246 -28.38 -2.68 -6.21
N LEU A 247 -29.30 -2.60 -5.25
CA LEU A 247 -30.31 -3.63 -5.01
C LEU A 247 -31.17 -3.89 -6.25
N ASP A 248 -31.63 -2.84 -6.92
CA ASP A 248 -32.46 -2.96 -8.13
C ASP A 248 -31.67 -3.57 -9.28
N GLY A 249 -30.39 -3.19 -9.44
CA GLY A 249 -29.51 -3.81 -10.44
C GLY A 249 -29.30 -5.31 -10.21
N VAL A 250 -29.17 -5.73 -8.96
CA VAL A 250 -29.07 -7.15 -8.60
C VAL A 250 -30.40 -7.89 -8.80
N LYS A 251 -31.54 -7.28 -8.41
CA LYS A 251 -32.88 -7.86 -8.64
C LYS A 251 -33.18 -8.11 -10.10
N GLU A 252 -32.82 -7.14 -10.95
CA GLU A 252 -33.06 -7.20 -12.40
C GLU A 252 -31.97 -8.00 -13.16
N GLY A 253 -30.86 -8.37 -12.48
CA GLY A 253 -29.79 -9.24 -12.98
C GLY A 253 -28.69 -8.53 -13.76
N TYR A 254 -28.75 -7.21 -13.96
CA TYR A 254 -27.72 -6.48 -14.69
C TYR A 254 -26.55 -6.00 -13.80
N PHE A 255 -26.65 -6.12 -12.47
CA PHE A 255 -25.56 -6.00 -11.53
C PHE A 255 -25.29 -7.34 -10.83
N ARG A 256 -24.05 -7.49 -10.34
CA ARG A 256 -23.67 -8.63 -9.51
C ARG A 256 -22.81 -8.20 -8.32
N ILE A 257 -22.68 -9.07 -7.33
CA ILE A 257 -21.72 -8.94 -6.22
C ILE A 257 -20.53 -9.88 -6.46
N ALA A 258 -19.36 -9.57 -5.89
CA ALA A 258 -18.21 -10.46 -5.91
C ALA A 258 -18.49 -11.75 -5.11
N GLY A 259 -19.15 -11.64 -3.97
CA GLY A 259 -19.53 -12.77 -3.14
C GLY A 259 -18.30 -13.54 -2.65
N THR A 260 -18.32 -14.87 -2.79
CA THR A 260 -17.22 -15.74 -2.36
C THR A 260 -15.92 -15.58 -3.15
N GLU A 261 -15.97 -14.93 -4.30
CA GLU A 261 -14.82 -14.67 -5.16
C GLU A 261 -13.94 -13.52 -4.62
N LYS A 262 -14.41 -12.79 -3.61
CA LYS A 262 -13.81 -11.61 -2.96
C LYS A 262 -13.61 -10.41 -3.88
N TYR A 263 -13.07 -10.61 -5.09
CA TYR A 263 -12.76 -9.57 -6.07
C TYR A 263 -13.44 -9.86 -7.41
N MET A 264 -13.81 -8.81 -8.12
CA MET A 264 -14.44 -8.88 -9.43
C MET A 264 -13.47 -9.17 -10.58
N SER A 265 -12.17 -9.07 -10.36
CA SER A 265 -11.15 -9.37 -11.39
C SER A 265 -11.26 -10.81 -11.92
N GLY A 266 -11.57 -11.79 -11.08
CA GLY A 266 -11.83 -13.17 -11.46
C GLY A 266 -13.06 -13.31 -12.37
N PRO A 267 -14.27 -12.94 -11.95
CA PRO A 267 -15.46 -12.89 -12.77
C PRO A 267 -15.30 -12.11 -14.08
N PHE A 268 -14.65 -10.95 -14.04
CA PHE A 268 -14.37 -10.14 -15.21
C PHE A 268 -13.45 -10.88 -16.21
N GLY A 269 -12.33 -11.43 -15.75
CA GLY A 269 -11.41 -12.21 -16.57
C GLY A 269 -12.05 -13.50 -17.15
N ASN A 270 -13.09 -14.03 -16.51
CA ASN A 270 -13.90 -15.16 -16.98
C ASN A 270 -15.12 -14.74 -17.80
N GLN A 271 -15.26 -13.44 -18.15
CA GLN A 271 -16.37 -12.88 -18.91
C GLN A 271 -17.75 -13.14 -18.26
N GLN A 272 -17.79 -13.22 -16.93
CA GLN A 272 -19.02 -13.35 -16.15
C GLN A 272 -19.54 -11.99 -15.67
N ALA A 273 -18.83 -10.91 -16.01
CA ALA A 273 -19.26 -9.53 -15.95
C ALA A 273 -18.51 -8.76 -17.04
N ALA A 274 -19.15 -7.76 -17.62
CA ALA A 274 -18.57 -6.96 -18.70
C ALA A 274 -17.70 -5.82 -18.20
N MET A 275 -17.99 -5.34 -17.00
CA MET A 275 -17.30 -4.26 -16.30
C MET A 275 -17.17 -4.59 -14.82
N TYR A 276 -16.26 -3.89 -14.15
CA TYR A 276 -16.31 -3.76 -12.70
C TYR A 276 -15.63 -2.48 -12.22
N ILE A 277 -16.06 -1.99 -11.06
CA ILE A 277 -15.40 -0.92 -10.35
C ILE A 277 -14.55 -1.54 -9.25
N GLY A 278 -13.25 -1.24 -9.28
CA GLY A 278 -12.27 -1.76 -8.33
C GLY A 278 -10.94 -1.05 -8.43
N SER A 279 -10.01 -1.43 -7.58
CA SER A 279 -8.72 -0.77 -7.46
C SER A 279 -7.91 -0.79 -8.78
N ASN A 280 -7.30 0.35 -9.12
CA ASN A 280 -6.30 0.42 -10.18
C ASN A 280 -5.09 -0.51 -9.92
N ALA A 281 -4.78 -0.82 -8.66
CA ALA A 281 -3.76 -1.79 -8.28
C ALA A 281 -4.12 -3.24 -8.65
N GLY A 282 -5.31 -3.46 -9.21
CA GLY A 282 -5.74 -4.72 -9.80
C GLY A 282 -5.22 -4.96 -11.22
N GLU A 283 -4.48 -4.03 -11.84
CA GLU A 283 -4.10 -4.07 -13.26
C GLU A 283 -3.44 -5.40 -13.66
N SER A 284 -2.50 -5.91 -12.87
CA SER A 284 -1.81 -7.18 -13.18
C SER A 284 -2.77 -8.37 -13.21
N TYR A 285 -3.73 -8.42 -12.29
CA TYR A 285 -4.75 -9.48 -12.24
C TYR A 285 -5.75 -9.37 -13.40
N VAL A 286 -6.09 -8.13 -13.80
CA VAL A 286 -6.95 -7.87 -14.96
C VAL A 286 -6.28 -8.34 -16.25
N LEU A 287 -5.01 -7.97 -16.46
CA LEU A 287 -4.25 -8.37 -17.64
C LEU A 287 -4.07 -9.89 -17.71
N GLU A 288 -3.74 -10.53 -16.60
CA GLU A 288 -3.62 -11.99 -16.51
C GLU A 288 -4.97 -12.68 -16.78
N GLY A 289 -6.04 -12.23 -16.12
CA GLY A 289 -7.37 -12.82 -16.27
C GLY A 289 -7.96 -12.68 -17.66
N ALA A 290 -7.70 -11.58 -18.34
CA ALA A 290 -8.20 -11.29 -19.70
C ALA A 290 -7.33 -11.89 -20.81
N ALA A 291 -6.08 -12.32 -20.51
CA ALA A 291 -5.09 -12.72 -21.50
C ALA A 291 -5.64 -13.74 -22.53
N GLY A 292 -5.57 -13.37 -23.80
CA GLY A 292 -6.05 -14.20 -24.92
C GLY A 292 -7.56 -14.37 -25.02
N LYS A 293 -8.36 -13.67 -24.20
CA LYS A 293 -9.82 -13.74 -24.21
C LYS A 293 -10.46 -12.46 -24.75
N PHE A 294 -9.98 -11.30 -24.33
CA PHE A 294 -10.46 -9.99 -24.74
C PHE A 294 -9.45 -8.89 -24.38
N ALA A 295 -9.63 -7.69 -24.94
CA ALA A 295 -8.86 -6.50 -24.62
C ALA A 295 -9.46 -5.77 -23.40
N PRO A 296 -8.85 -5.80 -22.22
CA PRO A 296 -9.30 -5.00 -21.08
C PRO A 296 -8.86 -3.55 -21.24
N LYS A 297 -9.67 -2.62 -20.77
CA LYS A 297 -9.34 -1.20 -20.62
C LYS A 297 -9.76 -0.68 -19.27
N ALA A 298 -9.21 0.49 -18.90
CA ALA A 298 -9.59 1.22 -17.69
C ALA A 298 -10.10 2.62 -18.05
N ALA A 299 -11.03 3.12 -17.24
CA ALA A 299 -11.52 4.49 -17.29
C ALA A 299 -11.68 5.04 -15.86
N PRO A 300 -11.72 6.38 -15.66
CA PRO A 300 -12.07 6.95 -14.37
C PRO A 300 -13.40 6.40 -13.85
N SER A 301 -13.56 6.36 -12.51
CA SER A 301 -14.83 5.97 -11.91
C SER A 301 -15.98 6.86 -12.38
N PRO A 302 -17.17 6.29 -12.71
CA PRO A 302 -18.30 7.03 -13.29
C PRO A 302 -19.05 7.92 -12.28
N THR A 303 -18.41 8.36 -11.22
CA THR A 303 -18.97 9.24 -10.20
C THR A 303 -18.32 10.62 -10.17
N GLY A 304 -17.19 10.78 -10.85
CA GLY A 304 -16.36 11.99 -10.75
C GLY A 304 -15.74 12.23 -9.36
N VAL A 305 -16.01 11.33 -8.40
CA VAL A 305 -15.43 11.29 -7.03
C VAL A 305 -15.01 9.86 -6.76
N THR A 306 -13.87 9.63 -6.11
CA THR A 306 -13.44 8.27 -5.80
C THR A 306 -12.61 8.23 -4.51
N ILE A 307 -12.60 7.06 -3.87
CA ILE A 307 -11.90 6.88 -2.60
C ILE A 307 -10.40 6.76 -2.83
N GLN A 308 -9.61 7.49 -2.02
CA GLN A 308 -8.19 7.21 -1.88
C GLN A 308 -8.03 5.94 -1.08
N GLN A 309 -7.37 4.96 -1.66
CA GLN A 309 -7.07 3.67 -1.06
C GLN A 309 -5.57 3.44 -0.95
N GLY A 310 -5.24 2.24 -0.47
CA GLY A 310 -3.87 1.79 -0.32
C GLY A 310 -3.26 2.18 1.01
N THR A 311 -2.21 1.46 1.38
CA THR A 311 -1.59 1.59 2.69
C THR A 311 -0.41 2.55 2.68
N ASP A 312 -0.12 3.06 3.86
CA ASP A 312 1.13 3.70 4.20
C ASP A 312 2.06 2.69 4.90
N VAL A 313 3.31 3.07 5.09
CA VAL A 313 4.24 2.35 5.96
C VAL A 313 4.41 3.13 7.26
N PHE A 314 4.18 2.43 8.36
CA PHE A 314 4.34 2.93 9.74
C PHE A 314 5.56 2.29 10.38
N VAL A 315 6.27 3.05 11.21
CA VAL A 315 7.38 2.56 12.06
C VAL A 315 6.87 2.48 13.50
N PHE A 316 7.14 1.38 14.20
CA PHE A 316 6.73 1.24 15.59
C PHE A 316 7.73 1.86 16.56
N GLU A 317 7.21 2.43 17.65
CA GLU A 317 8.04 3.10 18.67
C GLU A 317 8.96 2.12 19.42
N SER A 318 8.57 0.84 19.51
CA SER A 318 9.35 -0.24 20.12
C SER A 318 10.65 -0.59 19.39
N ALA A 319 10.83 -0.14 18.14
CA ALA A 319 12.05 -0.33 17.39
C ALA A 319 13.23 0.42 18.04
N THR A 320 14.41 -0.18 18.05
CA THR A 320 15.63 0.49 18.52
C THR A 320 16.02 1.66 17.62
N ASP A 321 16.82 2.59 18.11
CA ASP A 321 17.29 3.74 17.32
C ASP A 321 18.02 3.30 16.04
N ALA A 322 18.83 2.23 16.10
CA ALA A 322 19.49 1.67 14.93
C ALA A 322 18.48 1.13 13.91
N GLN A 323 17.41 0.46 14.36
CA GLN A 323 16.34 -0.03 13.49
C GLN A 323 15.53 1.12 12.89
N LYS A 324 15.23 2.18 13.67
CA LYS A 324 14.54 3.38 13.17
C LYS A 324 15.36 4.06 12.07
N GLN A 325 16.68 4.22 12.26
CA GLN A 325 17.56 4.78 11.23
C GLN A 325 17.66 3.91 9.98
N ALA A 326 17.67 2.59 10.13
CA ALA A 326 17.63 1.67 9.00
C ALA A 326 16.28 1.72 8.27
N ALA A 327 15.17 1.84 9.02
CA ALA A 327 13.83 2.02 8.47
C ALA A 327 13.72 3.32 7.67
N TYR A 328 14.28 4.43 8.13
CA TYR A 328 14.29 5.70 7.39
C TYR A 328 14.98 5.57 6.03
N LYS A 329 16.15 4.94 5.97
CA LYS A 329 16.84 4.67 4.70
C LYS A 329 16.01 3.79 3.76
N TYR A 330 15.30 2.82 4.31
CA TYR A 330 14.44 1.95 3.52
C TYR A 330 13.20 2.71 3.02
N LEU A 331 12.56 3.52 3.85
CA LEU A 331 11.43 4.38 3.46
C LEU A 331 11.83 5.38 2.37
N GLU A 332 12.97 6.06 2.51
CA GLU A 332 13.52 6.96 1.49
C GLU A 332 13.72 6.21 0.17
N PHE A 333 14.30 5.02 0.19
CA PHE A 333 14.55 4.21 -1.00
C PHE A 333 13.25 3.78 -1.70
N ILE A 334 12.32 3.15 -0.98
CA ILE A 334 11.09 2.62 -1.58
C ILE A 334 10.12 3.72 -2.04
N THR A 335 10.25 4.93 -1.52
CA THR A 335 9.46 6.11 -1.93
C THR A 335 10.22 7.01 -2.88
N SER A 336 11.42 6.65 -3.34
CA SER A 336 12.15 7.41 -4.37
C SER A 336 11.39 7.40 -5.71
N ALA A 337 11.60 8.42 -6.54
CA ALA A 337 10.89 8.53 -7.82
C ALA A 337 11.13 7.31 -8.73
N GLU A 338 12.38 6.82 -8.78
CA GLU A 338 12.74 5.63 -9.57
C GLU A 338 12.00 4.39 -9.10
N GLN A 339 12.05 4.10 -7.78
CA GLN A 339 11.39 2.93 -7.22
C GLN A 339 9.87 3.02 -7.35
N GLN A 340 9.30 4.19 -7.17
CA GLN A 340 7.86 4.41 -7.31
C GLN A 340 7.37 4.29 -8.76
N ALA A 341 8.15 4.73 -9.75
CA ALA A 341 7.82 4.49 -11.16
C ALA A 341 7.80 2.99 -11.48
N GLN A 342 8.84 2.25 -11.07
CA GLN A 342 8.90 0.79 -11.23
C GLN A 342 7.78 0.06 -10.49
N TRP A 343 7.46 0.53 -9.27
CA TRP A 343 6.36 -0.01 -8.47
C TRP A 343 5.03 0.15 -9.21
N GLY A 344 4.73 1.36 -9.69
CA GLY A 344 3.50 1.62 -10.43
C GLY A 344 3.39 0.77 -11.70
N ILE A 345 4.47 0.64 -12.48
CA ILE A 345 4.51 -0.17 -13.71
C ILE A 345 4.21 -1.65 -13.44
N LYS A 346 4.77 -2.20 -12.36
CA LYS A 346 4.65 -3.63 -12.07
C LYS A 346 3.36 -4.03 -11.37
N THR A 347 2.75 -3.10 -10.66
CA THR A 347 1.66 -3.40 -9.73
C THR A 347 0.36 -2.70 -10.04
N GLY A 348 0.39 -1.64 -10.86
CA GLY A 348 -0.74 -0.75 -11.10
C GLY A 348 -1.02 0.24 -9.94
N TYR A 349 -0.27 0.20 -8.82
CA TYR A 349 -0.39 1.23 -7.78
C TYR A 349 -0.02 2.61 -8.32
N ILE A 350 -0.58 3.65 -7.72
CA ILE A 350 -0.27 5.04 -8.05
C ILE A 350 1.13 5.36 -7.50
N PRO A 351 2.10 5.76 -8.35
CA PRO A 351 3.36 6.28 -7.84
C PRO A 351 3.12 7.47 -6.92
N VAL A 352 3.70 7.46 -5.72
CA VAL A 352 3.39 8.50 -4.73
C VAL A 352 4.04 9.85 -5.03
N ARG A 353 5.01 9.91 -5.97
CA ARG A 353 5.71 11.14 -6.36
C ARG A 353 5.26 11.66 -7.71
N THR A 354 5.10 12.98 -7.80
CA THR A 354 4.79 13.68 -9.07
C THR A 354 5.84 13.38 -10.14
N SER A 355 7.12 13.47 -9.80
CA SER A 355 8.23 13.16 -10.71
C SER A 355 8.22 11.71 -11.22
N ALA A 356 7.77 10.76 -10.43
CA ALA A 356 7.60 9.37 -10.86
C ALA A 356 6.45 9.23 -11.87
N ILE A 357 5.32 9.87 -11.60
CA ILE A 357 4.15 9.88 -12.50
C ILE A 357 4.50 10.52 -13.85
N GLU A 358 5.23 11.63 -13.83
CA GLU A 358 5.61 12.39 -15.02
C GLU A 358 6.80 11.76 -15.78
N SER A 359 7.43 10.74 -15.21
CA SER A 359 8.59 10.09 -15.83
C SER A 359 8.23 9.46 -17.18
N LYS A 360 9.16 9.55 -18.15
CA LYS A 360 8.99 8.92 -19.47
C LYS A 360 8.82 7.41 -19.35
N GLU A 361 9.43 6.82 -18.35
CA GLU A 361 9.36 5.39 -18.08
C GLU A 361 7.96 4.97 -17.70
N TYR A 362 7.34 5.66 -16.72
CA TYR A 362 5.98 5.38 -16.29
C TYR A 362 4.97 5.68 -17.41
N GLN A 363 5.05 6.84 -18.04
CA GLN A 363 4.13 7.25 -19.11
C GLN A 363 4.25 6.38 -20.37
N GLY A 364 5.41 5.83 -20.65
CA GLY A 364 5.68 4.92 -21.79
C GLY A 364 5.59 3.44 -21.47
N SER A 365 5.16 3.06 -20.27
CA SER A 365 5.18 1.67 -19.79
C SER A 365 4.17 0.73 -20.46
N GLY A 366 3.11 1.27 -21.08
CA GLY A 366 1.98 0.49 -21.57
C GLY A 366 0.96 0.13 -20.49
N SER A 367 1.07 0.67 -19.25
CA SER A 367 0.06 0.57 -18.21
C SER A 367 -1.27 1.14 -18.70
N LEU A 368 -2.37 0.45 -18.41
CA LEU A 368 -3.72 0.92 -18.67
C LEU A 368 -4.13 2.06 -17.74
N ILE A 369 -3.42 2.23 -16.63
CA ILE A 369 -3.70 3.25 -15.61
C ILE A 369 -3.00 4.57 -15.91
N ALA A 370 -1.75 4.56 -16.40
CA ALA A 370 -0.98 5.77 -16.64
C ALA A 370 -1.74 6.83 -17.46
N PRO A 371 -2.45 6.50 -18.57
CA PRO A 371 -3.18 7.48 -19.37
C PRO A 371 -4.38 8.13 -18.67
N ILE A 372 -4.99 7.45 -17.71
CA ILE A 372 -6.22 7.91 -17.04
C ILE A 372 -5.97 8.46 -15.64
N LEU A 373 -4.74 8.35 -15.13
CA LEU A 373 -4.41 8.61 -13.73
C LEU A 373 -4.78 10.03 -13.29
N SER A 374 -4.51 11.03 -14.11
CA SER A 374 -4.83 12.43 -13.81
C SER A 374 -6.32 12.65 -13.56
N ASP A 375 -7.17 12.05 -14.39
CA ASP A 375 -8.62 12.16 -14.26
C ASP A 375 -9.15 11.28 -13.12
N ALA A 376 -8.62 10.06 -12.97
CA ALA A 376 -9.01 9.13 -11.93
C ALA A 376 -8.68 9.62 -10.51
N THR A 377 -7.69 10.52 -10.36
CA THR A 377 -7.26 11.06 -9.06
C THR A 377 -7.71 12.51 -8.81
N LYS A 378 -8.49 13.09 -9.70
CA LYS A 378 -8.85 14.51 -9.64
C LYS A 378 -9.64 14.89 -8.39
N ASN A 379 -10.54 14.04 -7.96
CA ASN A 379 -11.43 14.29 -6.81
C ASN A 379 -11.40 13.07 -5.86
N LEU A 380 -10.27 12.90 -5.18
CA LEU A 380 -10.12 11.87 -4.16
C LEU A 380 -10.71 12.32 -2.82
N TYR A 381 -11.45 11.43 -2.16
CA TYR A 381 -11.76 11.56 -0.75
C TYR A 381 -11.08 10.43 0.03
N SER A 382 -10.90 10.60 1.33
CA SER A 382 -10.32 9.61 2.23
C SER A 382 -11.28 9.33 3.38
N ASN A 383 -11.25 8.12 3.91
CA ASN A 383 -11.88 7.84 5.19
C ASN A 383 -11.25 8.71 6.28
N PRO A 384 -12.02 9.23 7.23
CA PRO A 384 -11.47 10.00 8.33
C PRO A 384 -10.57 9.11 9.21
N VAL A 385 -9.51 9.68 9.77
CA VAL A 385 -8.63 8.99 10.72
C VAL A 385 -9.01 9.43 12.12
N VAL A 386 -10.10 8.88 12.61
CA VAL A 386 -10.69 9.17 13.93
C VAL A 386 -11.19 7.88 14.58
N ARG A 387 -11.50 7.95 15.89
CA ARG A 387 -12.04 6.79 16.61
C ARG A 387 -13.30 6.26 15.91
N GLY A 388 -13.41 4.96 15.77
CA GLY A 388 -14.58 4.28 15.19
C GLY A 388 -14.66 4.31 13.65
N ALA A 389 -13.85 5.14 12.95
CA ALA A 389 -13.97 5.31 11.51
C ALA A 389 -13.80 4.01 10.71
N ASN A 390 -12.83 3.18 11.10
CA ASN A 390 -12.62 1.89 10.43
C ASN A 390 -13.79 0.93 10.65
N ASP A 391 -14.33 0.88 11.85
CA ASP A 391 -15.48 0.02 12.16
C ASP A 391 -16.74 0.50 11.42
N ALA A 392 -16.99 1.81 11.39
CA ALA A 392 -18.08 2.40 10.62
C ALA A 392 -17.96 2.12 9.12
N TYR A 393 -16.76 2.22 8.55
CA TYR A 393 -16.50 1.88 7.15
C TYR A 393 -16.81 0.39 6.87
N ARG A 394 -16.48 -0.51 7.77
CA ARG A 394 -16.82 -1.93 7.65
C ARG A 394 -18.33 -2.16 7.73
N GLU A 395 -19.02 -1.44 8.62
CA GLU A 395 -20.49 -1.49 8.71
C GLU A 395 -21.17 -1.02 7.43
N ALA A 396 -20.61 -0.07 6.67
CA ALA A 396 -21.13 0.31 5.36
C ALA A 396 -21.19 -0.89 4.39
N GLY A 397 -20.17 -1.77 4.42
CA GLY A 397 -20.20 -3.03 3.68
C GLY A 397 -21.27 -4.00 4.20
N THR A 398 -21.36 -4.14 5.52
CA THR A 398 -22.33 -5.02 6.21
C THR A 398 -23.77 -4.63 5.89
N ILE A 399 -24.10 -3.33 5.81
CA ILE A 399 -25.40 -2.83 5.35
C ILE A 399 -25.72 -3.39 3.95
N MET A 400 -24.81 -3.20 3.02
CA MET A 400 -24.99 -3.63 1.63
C MET A 400 -25.09 -5.16 1.53
N GLU A 401 -24.23 -5.90 2.21
CA GLU A 401 -24.28 -7.37 2.24
C GLU A 401 -25.62 -7.87 2.79
N THR A 402 -26.11 -7.25 3.87
CA THR A 402 -27.39 -7.62 4.48
C THR A 402 -28.56 -7.43 3.53
N VAL A 403 -28.59 -6.28 2.83
CA VAL A 403 -29.64 -5.98 1.85
C VAL A 403 -29.56 -6.94 0.65
N LEU A 404 -28.35 -7.21 0.16
CA LEU A 404 -28.12 -8.00 -1.05
C LEU A 404 -28.15 -9.52 -0.81
N ALA A 405 -28.18 -9.97 0.44
CA ALA A 405 -28.29 -11.40 0.79
C ALA A 405 -29.65 -12.00 0.34
N GLU A 406 -30.75 -11.25 0.52
CA GLU A 406 -32.08 -11.64 0.06
C GLU A 406 -32.76 -10.51 -0.73
N PRO A 407 -32.29 -10.21 -1.97
CA PRO A 407 -32.66 -8.99 -2.69
C PRO A 407 -34.18 -8.80 -2.85
N THR A 408 -34.96 -9.88 -3.05
CA THR A 408 -36.41 -9.82 -3.24
C THR A 408 -37.22 -9.65 -1.95
N ARG A 409 -36.58 -9.78 -0.79
CA ARG A 409 -37.23 -9.74 0.53
C ARG A 409 -36.70 -8.62 1.44
N ALA A 410 -35.67 -7.90 1.02
CA ALA A 410 -35.04 -6.88 1.83
C ALA A 410 -36.02 -5.76 2.17
N ASP A 411 -36.23 -5.53 3.46
CA ASP A 411 -36.88 -4.33 3.98
C ASP A 411 -35.77 -3.30 4.28
N VAL A 412 -35.48 -2.47 3.30
CA VAL A 412 -34.40 -1.48 3.35
C VAL A 412 -34.55 -0.54 4.54
N ASP A 413 -35.77 -0.03 4.81
CA ASP A 413 -36.02 0.89 5.92
C ASP A 413 -35.75 0.23 7.29
N ALA A 414 -36.20 -1.02 7.48
CA ALA A 414 -35.96 -1.75 8.73
C ALA A 414 -34.46 -2.05 8.94
N ILE A 415 -33.76 -2.42 7.85
CA ILE A 415 -32.32 -2.69 7.90
C ILE A 415 -31.56 -1.41 8.25
N LEU A 416 -31.80 -0.29 7.56
CA LEU A 416 -31.11 0.97 7.81
C LEU A 416 -31.38 1.52 9.21
N ASN A 417 -32.62 1.39 9.75
CA ASN A 417 -32.91 1.77 11.12
C ASN A 417 -32.10 0.96 12.16
N THR A 418 -31.89 -0.34 11.89
CA THR A 418 -31.07 -1.19 12.76
C THR A 418 -29.60 -0.73 12.72
N PHE A 419 -29.06 -0.45 11.52
CA PHE A 419 -27.68 0.00 11.36
C PHE A 419 -27.45 1.39 11.92
N GLN A 420 -28.42 2.31 11.90
CA GLN A 420 -28.30 3.62 12.53
C GLN A 420 -27.94 3.50 14.03
N SER A 421 -28.58 2.57 14.74
CA SER A 421 -28.27 2.33 16.15
C SER A 421 -26.87 1.71 16.35
N THR A 422 -26.45 0.82 15.46
CA THR A 422 -25.10 0.22 15.48
C THR A 422 -24.03 1.28 15.29
N LEU A 423 -24.20 2.15 14.28
CA LEU A 423 -23.25 3.22 13.99
C LEU A 423 -23.15 4.25 15.09
N GLN A 424 -24.26 4.60 15.74
CA GLN A 424 -24.24 5.46 16.92
C GLN A 424 -23.35 4.89 18.02
N GLY A 425 -23.45 3.58 18.31
CA GLY A 425 -22.58 2.92 19.27
C GLY A 425 -21.11 2.81 18.88
N ILE A 426 -20.80 2.81 17.58
CA ILE A 426 -19.41 2.79 17.09
C ILE A 426 -18.74 4.16 17.26
N TRP A 427 -19.51 5.24 17.05
CA TRP A 427 -18.99 6.60 17.12
C TRP A 427 -18.92 7.18 18.57
N GLU A 428 -19.62 6.59 19.54
CA GLU A 428 -19.53 6.94 20.99
C GLU A 428 -18.23 6.38 21.64
#